data_a7f72cf2ec63925ed5802389997e0b0b
#
_entry.id   a7f72cf2ec63925ed5802389997e0b0b
#
_cell.length_a   1.000
_cell.length_b   1.000
_cell.length_c   1.000
_cell.angle_alpha   90.00
_cell.angle_beta   90.00
_cell.angle_gamma   90.00
#
_symmetry.space_group_name_H-M   'P 1'
#
loop_
_entity.id
_entity.type
_entity.pdbx_description
1 polymer ?
#
loop_
_entity_poly.entity_id
_entity_poly.type
_entity_poly.pdbx_seq_one_letter_code
_entity_poly.pdbx_strand_id
1 'polypeptide(L)'
;MNSHLKIAFLTLGCKLNYAETSTYERKLLRDAEGLEVVPWSQGADLYLVNTCSVTEHSDKKCRNIIRKLHRQSPEAAIFVTGCYAELKRPEIEALEGVLKVFGAKEKSQVVPRMLDHILSLSTSATADGNPQVCSRTDFFGAYSTGERTRSFLKVQDGCDFKCAYCTVPYARGESRNEPIEAIVHKAEEIAATGCREIVLTGVNTGDFGKSTGESFFELIRKLNDVEGIERYRISSIEPNLLTEEMVLWLADGTKFLPHFHIPLQSGCDEILLQMGRRYDTAAFASKLELIRRAFAPRKVFFGIDVIVGFPGETEEHFRQTLDFLENVARPAFIHVFPYSRRAGTPAALRKDQVQDSIKTERVARLEELSARLHREFIASCLGDKAKVLIESKLKDGSLSGYTENYIKVSCREGQIGNCTEIKLDRNNTGLDKDLTEPEE
;
A
#
# COMPACT_ATOMS: atom_id res chain seq x y z
N MET A 1 -25.85 -32.94 -7.63
CA MET A 1 -24.42 -32.48 -7.57
C MET A 1 -24.48 -31.04 -7.11
N ASN A 2 -24.09 -30.75 -5.88
CA ASN A 2 -23.93 -29.37 -5.45
C ASN A 2 -22.69 -28.83 -6.18
N SER A 3 -22.91 -28.19 -7.32
CA SER A 3 -21.81 -27.45 -7.98
C SER A 3 -21.46 -26.26 -7.08
N HIS A 4 -20.29 -26.28 -6.46
CA HIS A 4 -19.77 -25.12 -5.75
C HIS A 4 -19.61 -23.99 -6.77
N LEU A 5 -20.14 -22.81 -6.44
CA LEU A 5 -19.97 -21.61 -7.25
C LEU A 5 -18.54 -21.09 -7.07
N LYS A 6 -17.80 -21.02 -8.17
CA LYS A 6 -16.39 -20.56 -8.16
C LYS A 6 -16.32 -19.05 -8.14
N ILE A 7 -15.53 -18.52 -7.22
CA ILE A 7 -15.26 -17.09 -7.12
C ILE A 7 -13.77 -16.80 -7.12
N ALA A 8 -13.37 -15.73 -7.77
CA ALA A 8 -11.99 -15.24 -7.75
C ALA A 8 -11.91 -13.75 -7.37
N PHE A 9 -10.91 -13.42 -6.56
CA PHE A 9 -10.63 -12.08 -6.10
C PHE A 9 -9.33 -11.57 -6.72
N LEU A 10 -9.34 -10.33 -7.25
CA LEU A 10 -8.17 -9.70 -7.84
C LEU A 10 -7.95 -8.31 -7.24
N THR A 11 -6.74 -8.09 -6.77
CA THR A 11 -6.30 -6.76 -6.34
C THR A 11 -5.27 -6.21 -7.32
N LEU A 12 -5.59 -5.10 -7.97
CA LEU A 12 -4.73 -4.40 -8.92
C LEU A 12 -4.25 -3.06 -8.36
N GLY A 13 -3.97 -3.02 -7.05
CA GLY A 13 -3.68 -1.77 -6.36
C GLY A 13 -2.70 -1.89 -5.19
N CYS A 14 -2.81 -0.95 -4.28
CA CYS A 14 -1.95 -0.81 -3.10
C CYS A 14 -2.39 -1.71 -1.93
N LYS A 15 -1.64 -1.63 -0.83
CA LYS A 15 -1.93 -2.32 0.44
C LYS A 15 -3.34 -2.05 0.97
N LEU A 16 -3.88 -0.82 0.76
CA LEU A 16 -5.27 -0.49 1.09
C LEU A 16 -6.28 -1.31 0.28
N ASN A 17 -6.08 -1.41 -1.03
CA ASN A 17 -6.94 -2.23 -1.90
C ASN A 17 -6.85 -3.70 -1.49
N TYR A 18 -5.66 -4.20 -1.14
CA TYR A 18 -5.48 -5.58 -0.70
C TYR A 18 -6.23 -5.86 0.61
N ALA A 19 -6.12 -4.98 1.62
CA ALA A 19 -6.88 -5.10 2.87
C ALA A 19 -8.40 -5.09 2.61
N GLU A 20 -8.87 -4.23 1.71
CA GLU A 20 -10.28 -4.16 1.32
C GLU A 20 -10.74 -5.46 0.64
N THR A 21 -9.98 -5.99 -0.33
CA THR A 21 -10.30 -7.25 -1.03
C THR A 21 -10.34 -8.43 -0.07
N SER A 22 -9.33 -8.59 0.80
CA SER A 22 -9.30 -9.65 1.80
C SER A 22 -10.49 -9.56 2.79
N THR A 23 -10.94 -8.33 3.09
CA THR A 23 -12.13 -8.14 3.92
C THR A 23 -13.42 -8.52 3.18
N TYR A 24 -13.54 -8.22 1.89
CA TYR A 24 -14.69 -8.66 1.08
C TYR A 24 -14.75 -10.18 0.98
N GLU A 25 -13.62 -10.81 0.69
CA GLU A 25 -13.50 -12.27 0.63
C GLU A 25 -13.97 -12.92 1.93
N ARG A 26 -13.38 -12.52 3.06
CA ARG A 26 -13.72 -13.06 4.38
C ARG A 26 -15.21 -12.88 4.74
N LYS A 27 -15.78 -11.71 4.46
CA LYS A 27 -17.21 -11.46 4.70
C LYS A 27 -18.08 -12.32 3.79
N LEU A 28 -17.76 -12.41 2.51
CA LEU A 28 -18.55 -13.17 1.56
C LEU A 28 -18.54 -14.66 1.90
N LEU A 29 -17.38 -15.24 2.23
CA LEU A 29 -17.24 -16.65 2.63
C LEU A 29 -17.92 -16.98 3.96
N ARG A 30 -18.02 -16.00 4.87
CA ARG A 30 -18.79 -16.17 6.11
C ARG A 30 -20.30 -16.18 5.86
N ASP A 31 -20.78 -15.34 4.95
CA ASP A 31 -22.20 -15.02 4.78
C ASP A 31 -22.85 -15.84 3.63
N ALA A 32 -22.07 -16.60 2.84
CA ALA A 32 -22.56 -17.47 1.76
C ALA A 32 -21.96 -18.88 1.85
N GLU A 33 -22.81 -19.89 1.77
CA GLU A 33 -22.42 -21.30 1.69
C GLU A 33 -22.21 -21.74 0.23
N GLY A 34 -21.39 -22.77 0.02
CA GLY A 34 -21.18 -23.37 -1.30
C GLY A 34 -20.31 -22.56 -2.25
N LEU A 35 -19.50 -21.61 -1.74
CA LEU A 35 -18.50 -20.89 -2.51
C LEU A 35 -17.15 -21.60 -2.48
N GLU A 36 -16.49 -21.68 -3.64
CA GLU A 36 -15.11 -22.14 -3.79
C GLU A 36 -14.25 -20.99 -4.30
N VAL A 37 -13.26 -20.55 -3.49
CA VAL A 37 -12.28 -19.54 -3.95
C VAL A 37 -11.25 -20.23 -4.83
N VAL A 38 -11.12 -19.73 -6.06
CA VAL A 38 -10.18 -20.26 -7.04
C VAL A 38 -9.20 -19.17 -7.52
N PRO A 39 -7.99 -19.55 -7.93
CA PRO A 39 -7.11 -18.62 -8.66
C PRO A 39 -7.81 -18.07 -9.91
N TRP A 40 -7.77 -16.75 -10.10
CA TRP A 40 -8.44 -16.10 -11.22
C TRP A 40 -8.03 -16.66 -12.61
N SER A 41 -6.85 -17.26 -12.71
CA SER A 41 -6.32 -17.89 -13.92
C SER A 41 -6.98 -19.22 -14.29
N GLN A 42 -7.74 -19.82 -13.37
CA GLN A 42 -8.44 -21.09 -13.60
C GLN A 42 -9.88 -20.91 -14.13
N GLY A 43 -10.35 -19.67 -14.23
CA GLY A 43 -11.76 -19.37 -14.54
C GLY A 43 -12.66 -19.47 -13.30
N ALA A 44 -13.62 -18.57 -13.22
CA ALA A 44 -14.60 -18.53 -12.13
C ALA A 44 -15.96 -18.10 -12.66
N ASP A 45 -17.01 -18.33 -11.87
CA ASP A 45 -18.38 -17.89 -12.16
C ASP A 45 -18.60 -16.43 -11.73
N LEU A 46 -17.83 -15.99 -10.71
CA LEU A 46 -17.84 -14.63 -10.17
C LEU A 46 -16.45 -14.09 -10.02
N TYR A 47 -16.25 -12.82 -10.34
CA TYR A 47 -15.00 -12.10 -10.10
C TYR A 47 -15.26 -10.82 -9.29
N LEU A 48 -14.43 -10.55 -8.30
CA LEU A 48 -14.33 -9.23 -7.69
C LEU A 48 -12.96 -8.63 -8.01
N VAL A 49 -12.95 -7.52 -8.76
CA VAL A 49 -11.74 -6.81 -9.19
C VAL A 49 -11.64 -5.49 -8.45
N ASN A 50 -10.64 -5.36 -7.57
CA ASN A 50 -10.35 -4.11 -6.86
C ASN A 50 -9.24 -3.35 -7.61
N THR A 51 -9.59 -2.21 -8.17
CA THR A 51 -8.82 -1.50 -9.20
C THR A 51 -8.02 -0.32 -8.64
N CYS A 52 -6.90 0.00 -9.30
CA CYS A 52 -6.04 1.15 -9.03
C CYS A 52 -6.12 2.18 -10.15
N SER A 53 -5.87 3.45 -9.83
CA SER A 53 -5.84 4.57 -10.78
C SER A 53 -4.75 5.60 -10.44
N VAL A 54 -3.62 5.13 -9.90
CA VAL A 54 -2.48 6.03 -9.57
C VAL A 54 -1.80 6.53 -10.84
N THR A 55 -1.70 5.67 -11.88
CA THR A 55 -1.11 6.00 -13.18
C THR A 55 -2.02 5.58 -14.33
N GLU A 56 -1.82 6.16 -15.51
CA GLU A 56 -2.51 5.74 -16.73
C GLU A 56 -2.19 4.28 -17.10
N HIS A 57 -0.96 3.84 -16.82
CA HIS A 57 -0.56 2.43 -16.99
C HIS A 57 -1.42 1.50 -16.11
N SER A 58 -1.70 1.91 -14.86
CA SER A 58 -2.58 1.14 -13.97
C SER A 58 -4.01 1.05 -14.53
N ASP A 59 -4.55 2.14 -15.08
CA ASP A 59 -5.87 2.14 -15.71
C ASP A 59 -5.92 1.17 -16.90
N LYS A 60 -4.90 1.19 -17.77
CA LYS A 60 -4.75 0.26 -18.90
C LYS A 60 -4.65 -1.19 -18.44
N LYS A 61 -3.87 -1.45 -17.41
CA LYS A 61 -3.74 -2.79 -16.80
C LYS A 61 -5.10 -3.29 -16.29
N CYS A 62 -5.85 -2.45 -15.59
CA CYS A 62 -7.19 -2.81 -15.09
C CYS A 62 -8.13 -3.20 -16.24
N ARG A 63 -8.24 -2.38 -17.29
CA ARG A 63 -9.07 -2.70 -18.47
C ARG A 63 -8.65 -4.00 -19.15
N ASN A 64 -7.35 -4.21 -19.34
CA ASN A 64 -6.85 -5.42 -19.98
C ASN A 64 -7.16 -6.69 -19.16
N ILE A 65 -7.06 -6.62 -17.85
CA ILE A 65 -7.40 -7.74 -16.96
C ILE A 65 -8.90 -8.02 -17.03
N ILE A 66 -9.77 -7.03 -16.92
CA ILE A 66 -11.24 -7.22 -17.00
C ILE A 66 -11.61 -7.89 -18.33
N ARG A 67 -11.09 -7.40 -19.47
CA ARG A 67 -11.31 -8.03 -20.77
C ARG A 67 -10.77 -9.47 -20.86
N LYS A 68 -9.64 -9.75 -20.18
CA LYS A 68 -9.08 -11.11 -20.13
C LYS A 68 -10.00 -12.03 -19.33
N LEU A 69 -10.52 -11.60 -18.19
CA LEU A 69 -11.47 -12.39 -17.38
C LEU A 69 -12.73 -12.74 -18.17
N HIS A 70 -13.34 -11.75 -18.84
CA HIS A 70 -14.53 -11.99 -19.67
C HIS A 70 -14.24 -12.99 -20.81
N ARG A 71 -13.11 -12.86 -21.53
CA ARG A 71 -12.74 -13.83 -22.57
C ARG A 71 -12.50 -15.24 -22.04
N GLN A 72 -11.99 -15.37 -20.81
CA GLN A 72 -11.71 -16.65 -20.16
C GLN A 72 -13.00 -17.31 -19.63
N SER A 73 -13.95 -16.52 -19.16
CA SER A 73 -15.23 -16.95 -18.58
C SER A 73 -16.34 -16.01 -19.05
N PRO A 74 -16.87 -16.20 -20.29
CA PRO A 74 -17.84 -15.28 -20.90
C PRO A 74 -19.15 -15.11 -20.11
N GLU A 75 -19.59 -16.17 -19.41
CA GLU A 75 -20.81 -16.17 -18.60
C GLU A 75 -20.60 -15.66 -17.17
N ALA A 76 -19.36 -15.38 -16.77
CA ALA A 76 -19.05 -14.95 -15.43
C ALA A 76 -19.51 -13.51 -15.15
N ALA A 77 -20.01 -13.28 -13.95
CA ALA A 77 -20.33 -11.94 -13.47
C ALA A 77 -19.08 -11.25 -12.89
N ILE A 78 -18.70 -10.09 -13.43
CA ILE A 78 -17.55 -9.31 -12.97
C ILE A 78 -18.06 -8.11 -12.16
N PHE A 79 -17.70 -8.08 -10.88
CA PHE A 79 -17.90 -6.95 -9.97
C PHE A 79 -16.61 -6.16 -9.87
N VAL A 80 -16.69 -4.82 -9.98
CA VAL A 80 -15.50 -3.95 -9.99
C VAL A 80 -15.62 -2.89 -8.92
N THR A 81 -14.55 -2.67 -8.16
CA THR A 81 -14.43 -1.61 -7.15
C THR A 81 -13.04 -0.95 -7.19
N GLY A 82 -12.79 0.03 -6.34
CA GLY A 82 -11.49 0.68 -6.19
C GLY A 82 -11.38 2.05 -6.84
N CYS A 83 -10.14 2.59 -6.91
CA CYS A 83 -9.91 3.97 -7.34
C CYS A 83 -10.28 4.21 -8.81
N TYR A 84 -10.00 3.27 -9.71
CA TYR A 84 -10.38 3.40 -11.10
C TYR A 84 -11.90 3.32 -11.28
N ALA A 85 -12.57 2.47 -10.53
CA ALA A 85 -14.02 2.36 -10.49
C ALA A 85 -14.70 3.67 -10.07
N GLU A 86 -14.11 4.44 -9.16
CA GLU A 86 -14.61 5.76 -8.78
C GLU A 86 -14.37 6.81 -9.86
N LEU A 87 -13.13 6.91 -10.37
CA LEU A 87 -12.71 8.01 -11.27
C LEU A 87 -13.23 7.85 -12.69
N LYS A 88 -13.45 6.63 -13.15
CA LYS A 88 -13.72 6.28 -14.55
C LYS A 88 -14.84 5.23 -14.67
N ARG A 89 -15.87 5.35 -13.84
CA ARG A 89 -17.02 4.42 -13.80
C ARG A 89 -17.60 4.13 -15.19
N PRO A 90 -17.91 5.14 -16.05
CA PRO A 90 -18.50 4.85 -17.36
C PRO A 90 -17.60 4.02 -18.29
N GLU A 91 -16.28 4.20 -18.19
CA GLU A 91 -15.32 3.41 -18.97
C GLU A 91 -15.33 1.92 -18.57
N ILE A 92 -15.56 1.64 -17.27
CA ILE A 92 -15.60 0.27 -16.75
C ILE A 92 -16.94 -0.36 -17.01
N GLU A 93 -18.06 0.36 -16.80
CA GLU A 93 -19.42 -0.13 -17.06
C GLU A 93 -19.64 -0.49 -18.54
N ALA A 94 -18.88 0.13 -19.46
CA ALA A 94 -18.90 -0.19 -20.89
C ALA A 94 -18.10 -1.46 -21.26
N LEU A 95 -17.39 -2.09 -20.32
CA LEU A 95 -16.64 -3.32 -20.59
C LEU A 95 -17.57 -4.54 -20.50
N GLU A 96 -17.45 -5.42 -21.49
CA GLU A 96 -18.22 -6.68 -21.54
C GLU A 96 -17.94 -7.54 -20.30
N GLY A 97 -18.99 -8.19 -19.77
CA GLY A 97 -18.93 -9.04 -18.59
C GLY A 97 -18.98 -8.28 -17.25
N VAL A 98 -18.87 -6.95 -17.24
CA VAL A 98 -19.01 -6.16 -16.01
C VAL A 98 -20.49 -6.05 -15.64
N LEU A 99 -20.83 -6.67 -14.52
CA LEU A 99 -22.21 -6.66 -13.99
C LEU A 99 -22.46 -5.42 -13.13
N LYS A 100 -21.50 -5.04 -12.28
CA LYS A 100 -21.66 -3.93 -11.34
C LYS A 100 -20.34 -3.26 -11.01
N VAL A 101 -20.38 -1.92 -10.93
CA VAL A 101 -19.26 -1.07 -10.51
C VAL A 101 -19.61 -0.38 -9.21
N PHE A 102 -18.68 -0.39 -8.25
CA PHE A 102 -18.81 0.24 -6.94
C PHE A 102 -17.76 1.33 -6.75
N GLY A 103 -18.18 2.53 -6.47
CA GLY A 103 -17.31 3.65 -6.13
C GLY A 103 -16.88 3.65 -4.67
N ALA A 104 -16.14 4.69 -4.29
CA ALA A 104 -15.57 4.82 -2.95
C ALA A 104 -16.62 4.84 -1.82
N LYS A 105 -17.82 5.35 -2.10
CA LYS A 105 -18.94 5.43 -1.16
C LYS A 105 -19.79 4.17 -1.10
N GLU A 106 -19.58 3.25 -2.03
CA GLU A 106 -20.39 2.03 -2.16
C GLU A 106 -19.64 0.78 -1.67
N LYS A 107 -18.48 0.94 -1.06
CA LYS A 107 -17.64 -0.17 -0.58
C LYS A 107 -18.38 -1.12 0.38
N SER A 108 -19.22 -0.59 1.25
CA SER A 108 -20.05 -1.39 2.16
C SER A 108 -21.13 -2.22 1.45
N GLN A 109 -21.47 -1.86 0.22
CA GLN A 109 -22.50 -2.56 -0.57
C GLN A 109 -21.93 -3.69 -1.43
N VAL A 110 -20.61 -3.80 -1.59
CA VAL A 110 -19.97 -4.82 -2.42
C VAL A 110 -20.44 -6.22 -2.04
N VAL A 111 -20.27 -6.61 -0.79
CA VAL A 111 -20.66 -7.96 -0.30
C VAL A 111 -22.18 -8.17 -0.38
N PRO A 112 -23.03 -7.28 0.15
CA PRO A 112 -24.49 -7.45 0.01
C PRO A 112 -24.94 -7.65 -1.44
N ARG A 113 -24.43 -6.87 -2.39
CA ARG A 113 -24.82 -7.01 -3.80
C ARG A 113 -24.31 -8.28 -4.47
N MET A 114 -23.14 -8.75 -4.07
CA MET A 114 -22.64 -10.06 -4.53
C MET A 114 -23.48 -11.19 -3.97
N LEU A 115 -23.90 -11.11 -2.70
CA LEU A 115 -24.81 -12.08 -2.08
C LEU A 115 -26.19 -12.10 -2.78
N ASP A 116 -26.76 -10.93 -3.05
CA ASP A 116 -28.02 -10.82 -3.81
C ASP A 116 -27.92 -11.54 -5.17
N HIS A 117 -26.80 -11.36 -5.88
CA HIS A 117 -26.54 -12.02 -7.15
C HIS A 117 -26.42 -13.55 -7.00
N ILE A 118 -25.64 -14.02 -6.01
CA ILE A 118 -25.47 -15.45 -5.72
C ILE A 118 -26.83 -16.10 -5.42
N LEU A 119 -27.67 -15.45 -4.61
CA LEU A 119 -29.00 -15.92 -4.30
C LEU A 119 -29.89 -15.96 -5.55
N SER A 120 -29.81 -14.98 -6.45
CA SER A 120 -30.58 -14.96 -7.70
C SER A 120 -30.20 -16.09 -8.66
N LEU A 121 -28.96 -16.58 -8.62
CA LEU A 121 -28.52 -17.77 -9.37
C LEU A 121 -29.11 -19.07 -8.80
N SER A 122 -29.42 -19.08 -7.49
CA SER A 122 -29.97 -20.25 -6.79
C SER A 122 -31.50 -20.29 -6.78
N THR A 123 -32.17 -19.14 -6.97
CA THR A 123 -33.61 -18.99 -6.94
C THR A 123 -34.07 -18.17 -8.13
N SER A 124 -35.12 -18.59 -8.84
CA SER A 124 -35.71 -17.82 -9.95
C SER A 124 -36.55 -16.59 -9.50
N ALA A 125 -36.19 -15.97 -8.41
CA ALA A 125 -36.88 -14.81 -7.83
C ALA A 125 -36.09 -13.51 -8.04
N THR A 126 -36.71 -12.52 -8.64
CA THR A 126 -36.22 -11.15 -8.77
C THR A 126 -36.22 -10.46 -7.40
N ALA A 127 -35.05 -10.13 -6.85
CA ALA A 127 -34.94 -9.35 -5.64
C ALA A 127 -34.87 -7.85 -6.00
N ASP A 128 -35.97 -7.14 -5.89
CA ASP A 128 -36.05 -5.67 -5.89
C ASP A 128 -35.75 -5.16 -4.46
N GLY A 129 -34.47 -5.04 -4.14
CA GLY A 129 -33.99 -4.41 -2.89
C GLY A 129 -33.45 -3.00 -3.15
N ASN A 130 -34.13 -1.96 -2.67
CA ASN A 130 -33.70 -0.58 -2.76
C ASN A 130 -32.46 -0.35 -1.83
N PRO A 131 -31.28 0.05 -2.32
CA PRO A 131 -30.10 0.19 -1.49
C PRO A 131 -30.21 1.42 -0.60
N GLN A 132 -29.98 1.27 0.69
CA GLN A 132 -29.63 2.41 1.55
C GLN A 132 -28.31 3.01 1.06
N VAL A 133 -28.34 4.26 0.63
CA VAL A 133 -27.16 5.02 0.25
C VAL A 133 -26.40 5.36 1.53
N CYS A 134 -25.22 4.78 1.71
CA CYS A 134 -24.31 5.17 2.78
C CYS A 134 -23.92 6.64 2.69
N SER A 135 -23.79 7.30 3.83
CA SER A 135 -23.37 8.71 3.90
C SER A 135 -21.94 8.91 3.36
N ARG A 136 -21.63 10.14 2.94
CA ARG A 136 -20.29 10.52 2.41
C ARG A 136 -19.13 10.32 3.39
N THR A 137 -19.44 10.03 4.65
CA THR A 137 -18.50 9.97 5.78
C THR A 137 -18.14 8.54 6.19
N ASP A 138 -18.74 7.50 5.58
CA ASP A 138 -18.54 6.13 6.04
C ASP A 138 -17.13 5.62 5.70
N PHE A 139 -16.36 5.33 6.75
CA PHE A 139 -15.10 4.62 6.64
C PHE A 139 -15.37 3.12 6.48
N PHE A 140 -14.82 2.51 5.46
CA PHE A 140 -14.85 1.06 5.29
C PHE A 140 -13.62 0.45 5.97
N GLY A 141 -13.79 -0.03 7.21
CA GLY A 141 -12.74 -0.71 7.97
C GLY A 141 -12.33 -2.02 7.31
N ALA A 142 -11.02 -2.24 7.15
CA ALA A 142 -10.50 -3.38 6.43
C ALA A 142 -9.15 -3.85 6.98
N TYR A 143 -8.93 -5.18 6.94
CA TYR A 143 -7.64 -5.79 7.22
C TYR A 143 -7.48 -7.09 6.42
N SER A 144 -6.23 -7.49 6.17
CA SER A 144 -5.94 -8.73 5.47
C SER A 144 -5.60 -9.87 6.44
N THR A 145 -5.97 -11.10 6.06
CA THR A 145 -5.61 -12.35 6.76
C THR A 145 -5.34 -13.45 5.75
N GLY A 146 -4.59 -14.48 6.16
CA GLY A 146 -4.52 -15.78 5.49
C GLY A 146 -3.32 -15.96 4.57
N GLU A 147 -3.25 -15.34 3.42
CA GLU A 147 -2.23 -15.66 2.39
C GLU A 147 -0.82 -15.14 2.69
N ARG A 148 -0.69 -14.17 3.59
CA ARG A 148 0.59 -13.53 3.94
C ARG A 148 0.89 -13.66 5.42
N THR A 149 2.16 -13.67 5.76
CA THR A 149 2.64 -13.69 7.15
C THR A 149 2.45 -12.35 7.87
N ARG A 150 2.24 -11.27 7.10
CA ARG A 150 1.94 -9.92 7.60
C ARG A 150 0.51 -9.55 7.27
N SER A 151 -0.19 -8.90 8.20
CA SER A 151 -1.51 -8.32 7.96
C SER A 151 -1.41 -6.84 7.62
N PHE A 152 -2.18 -6.39 6.64
CA PHE A 152 -2.38 -4.98 6.35
C PHE A 152 -3.64 -4.50 7.07
N LEU A 153 -3.49 -3.58 8.02
CA LEU A 153 -4.60 -2.99 8.77
C LEU A 153 -4.84 -1.56 8.26
N LYS A 154 -6.00 -1.35 7.65
CA LYS A 154 -6.41 -0.03 7.18
C LYS A 154 -6.82 0.84 8.36
N VAL A 155 -6.02 1.87 8.63
CA VAL A 155 -6.26 2.82 9.74
C VAL A 155 -6.82 4.15 9.25
N GLN A 156 -6.55 4.53 8.00
CA GLN A 156 -6.94 5.82 7.43
C GLN A 156 -7.27 5.68 5.94
N ASP A 157 -8.19 6.50 5.41
CA ASP A 157 -8.56 6.57 4.00
C ASP A 157 -8.82 8.01 3.59
N GLY A 158 -8.65 8.30 2.28
CA GLY A 158 -8.80 9.66 1.75
C GLY A 158 -7.63 10.58 2.08
N CYS A 159 -7.65 11.83 1.62
CA CYS A 159 -6.59 12.80 1.87
C CYS A 159 -7.09 14.23 1.65
N ASP A 160 -6.75 15.14 2.57
CA ASP A 160 -7.08 16.58 2.47
C ASP A 160 -5.94 17.40 1.85
N PHE A 161 -4.84 16.76 1.46
CA PHE A 161 -3.76 17.43 0.76
C PHE A 161 -4.13 17.62 -0.71
N LYS A 162 -3.97 18.84 -1.21
CA LYS A 162 -4.29 19.21 -2.58
C LYS A 162 -3.02 19.26 -3.43
N CYS A 163 -2.22 18.18 -3.41
CA CYS A 163 -1.03 18.11 -4.23
C CYS A 163 -1.39 18.21 -5.72
N ALA A 164 -0.65 19.02 -6.47
CA ALA A 164 -0.99 19.40 -7.84
C ALA A 164 -1.09 18.22 -8.84
N TYR A 165 -0.50 17.08 -8.52
CA TYR A 165 -0.46 15.86 -9.36
C TYR A 165 -1.44 14.77 -8.93
N CYS A 166 -2.04 14.88 -7.74
CA CYS A 166 -2.66 13.75 -7.05
C CYS A 166 -4.16 13.64 -7.32
N THR A 167 -4.60 12.42 -7.65
CA THR A 167 -6.02 12.09 -7.85
C THR A 167 -6.68 11.44 -6.64
N VAL A 168 -5.92 11.15 -5.58
CA VAL A 168 -6.45 10.45 -4.40
C VAL A 168 -7.63 11.14 -3.74
N PRO A 169 -7.65 12.49 -3.56
CA PRO A 169 -8.83 13.17 -3.01
C PRO A 169 -10.10 12.97 -3.85
N TYR A 170 -9.94 12.84 -5.17
CA TYR A 170 -11.08 12.59 -6.07
C TYR A 170 -11.53 11.13 -6.04
N ALA A 171 -10.56 10.20 -5.91
CA ALA A 171 -10.83 8.75 -5.92
C ALA A 171 -11.30 8.20 -4.56
N ARG A 172 -10.83 8.80 -3.46
CA ARG A 172 -11.07 8.27 -2.11
C ARG A 172 -11.76 9.27 -1.18
N GLY A 173 -11.86 10.55 -1.58
CA GLY A 173 -12.48 11.61 -0.79
C GLY A 173 -11.57 12.18 0.30
N GLU A 174 -12.18 12.85 1.27
CA GLU A 174 -11.52 13.50 2.40
C GLU A 174 -10.94 12.47 3.38
N SER A 175 -9.96 12.92 4.19
CA SER A 175 -9.32 12.10 5.23
C SER A 175 -10.34 11.65 6.28
N ARG A 176 -10.40 10.35 6.54
CA ARG A 176 -11.31 9.74 7.51
C ARG A 176 -10.75 8.45 8.09
N ASN A 177 -11.25 8.08 9.25
CA ASN A 177 -10.87 6.89 10.01
C ASN A 177 -12.04 6.41 10.88
N GLU A 178 -11.93 5.19 11.40
CA GLU A 178 -12.73 4.69 12.52
C GLU A 178 -12.15 5.15 13.86
N PRO A 179 -12.92 5.12 14.95
CA PRO A 179 -12.40 5.31 16.31
C PRO A 179 -11.28 4.32 16.64
N ILE A 180 -10.37 4.73 17.53
CA ILE A 180 -9.21 3.93 17.96
C ILE A 180 -9.65 2.55 18.44
N GLU A 181 -10.69 2.45 19.24
CA GLU A 181 -11.19 1.19 19.79
C GLU A 181 -11.56 0.19 18.69
N ALA A 182 -12.19 0.66 17.63
CA ALA A 182 -12.56 -0.20 16.50
C ALA A 182 -11.33 -0.73 15.73
N ILE A 183 -10.25 0.06 15.66
CA ILE A 183 -9.01 -0.35 15.02
C ILE A 183 -8.22 -1.30 15.91
N VAL A 184 -8.17 -1.04 17.24
CA VAL A 184 -7.55 -1.93 18.20
C VAL A 184 -8.24 -3.29 18.20
N HIS A 185 -9.58 -3.33 18.21
CA HIS A 185 -10.31 -4.59 18.10
C HIS A 185 -9.94 -5.40 16.84
N LYS A 186 -9.80 -4.75 15.69
CA LYS A 186 -9.32 -5.41 14.48
C LYS A 186 -7.88 -5.94 14.61
N ALA A 187 -7.02 -5.23 15.32
CA ALA A 187 -5.66 -5.70 15.58
C ALA A 187 -5.67 -6.95 16.50
N GLU A 188 -6.59 -7.03 17.46
CA GLU A 188 -6.82 -8.20 18.31
C GLU A 188 -7.36 -9.39 17.48
N GLU A 189 -8.31 -9.13 16.57
CA GLU A 189 -8.79 -10.16 15.63
C GLU A 189 -7.65 -10.70 14.76
N ILE A 190 -6.74 -9.84 14.29
CA ILE A 190 -5.54 -10.24 13.53
C ILE A 190 -4.61 -11.07 14.42
N ALA A 191 -4.35 -10.64 15.66
CA ALA A 191 -3.51 -11.37 16.60
C ALA A 191 -4.04 -12.78 16.89
N ALA A 192 -5.37 -12.93 17.01
CA ALA A 192 -6.03 -14.21 17.23
C ALA A 192 -5.82 -15.21 16.07
N THR A 193 -5.45 -14.74 14.87
CA THR A 193 -5.06 -15.62 13.74
C THR A 193 -3.63 -16.18 13.85
N GLY A 194 -2.84 -15.74 14.84
CA GLY A 194 -1.43 -16.06 14.96
C GLY A 194 -0.49 -15.18 14.14
N CYS A 195 -1.02 -14.14 13.47
CA CYS A 195 -0.21 -13.14 12.76
C CYS A 195 0.60 -12.30 13.76
N ARG A 196 1.90 -12.12 13.50
CA ARG A 196 2.83 -11.42 14.43
C ARG A 196 3.20 -10.01 13.98
N GLU A 197 3.03 -9.68 12.71
CA GLU A 197 3.35 -8.36 12.17
C GLU A 197 2.14 -7.72 11.50
N ILE A 198 1.82 -6.49 11.92
CA ILE A 198 0.81 -5.64 11.28
C ILE A 198 1.49 -4.45 10.58
N VAL A 199 1.10 -4.22 9.33
CA VAL A 199 1.45 -3.02 8.57
C VAL A 199 0.26 -2.07 8.61
N LEU A 200 0.39 -0.95 9.33
CA LEU A 200 -0.62 0.10 9.33
C LEU A 200 -0.69 0.74 7.96
N THR A 201 -1.84 0.69 7.30
CA THR A 201 -2.02 1.20 5.95
C THR A 201 -3.01 2.36 5.91
N GLY A 202 -2.65 3.37 5.13
CA GLY A 202 -3.46 4.56 4.88
C GLY A 202 -2.98 5.25 3.61
N VAL A 203 -3.70 6.23 3.16
CA VAL A 203 -3.24 7.17 2.13
C VAL A 203 -2.16 8.09 2.71
N ASN A 204 -2.43 8.59 3.91
CA ASN A 204 -1.55 9.39 4.75
C ASN A 204 -1.84 9.02 6.19
N THR A 205 -1.13 8.03 6.73
CA THR A 205 -1.43 7.46 8.06
C THR A 205 -1.38 8.50 9.18
N GLY A 206 -0.48 9.48 9.08
CA GLY A 206 -0.35 10.56 10.06
C GLY A 206 -1.55 11.53 10.12
N ASP A 207 -2.42 11.48 9.11
CA ASP A 207 -3.65 12.31 9.04
C ASP A 207 -4.83 11.66 9.78
N PHE A 208 -4.59 10.55 10.48
CA PHE A 208 -5.57 9.87 11.32
C PHE A 208 -6.13 10.79 12.41
N GLY A 209 -7.41 10.62 12.73
CA GLY A 209 -8.10 11.30 13.81
C GLY A 209 -8.91 12.54 13.40
N LYS A 210 -8.74 13.03 12.16
CA LYS A 210 -9.48 14.23 11.70
C LYS A 210 -10.99 14.07 11.75
N SER A 211 -11.52 12.88 11.49
CA SER A 211 -12.95 12.60 11.52
C SER A 211 -13.48 12.22 12.90
N THR A 212 -12.61 11.82 13.83
CA THR A 212 -13.01 11.32 15.17
C THR A 212 -12.55 12.22 16.32
N GLY A 213 -11.64 13.17 16.06
CA GLY A 213 -11.06 14.04 17.09
C GLY A 213 -9.93 13.38 17.89
N GLU A 214 -9.50 12.20 17.47
CA GLU A 214 -8.38 11.44 18.05
C GLU A 214 -7.06 11.78 17.34
N SER A 215 -5.94 11.15 17.69
CA SER A 215 -4.66 11.35 17.02
C SER A 215 -3.99 10.04 16.59
N PHE A 216 -3.16 10.10 15.57
CA PHE A 216 -2.34 8.95 15.14
C PHE A 216 -1.39 8.50 16.26
N PHE A 217 -0.90 9.43 17.08
CA PHE A 217 -0.03 9.09 18.21
C PHE A 217 -0.77 8.28 19.29
N GLU A 218 -2.00 8.65 19.61
CA GLU A 218 -2.84 7.87 20.54
C GLU A 218 -3.13 6.47 19.98
N LEU A 219 -3.45 6.38 18.69
CA LEU A 219 -3.66 5.09 18.03
C LEU A 219 -2.45 4.16 18.17
N ILE A 220 -1.25 4.62 17.79
CA ILE A 220 -0.05 3.76 17.83
C ILE A 220 0.34 3.35 19.25
N ARG A 221 0.06 4.19 20.26
CA ARG A 221 0.24 3.83 21.68
C ARG A 221 -0.70 2.68 22.07
N LYS A 222 -1.97 2.76 21.71
CA LYS A 222 -2.94 1.70 22.00
C LYS A 222 -2.63 0.40 21.25
N LEU A 223 -2.22 0.49 20.00
CA LEU A 223 -1.80 -0.67 19.22
C LEU A 223 -0.57 -1.37 19.81
N ASN A 224 0.35 -0.62 20.40
CA ASN A 224 1.54 -1.17 21.06
C ASN A 224 1.19 -2.15 22.20
N ASP A 225 0.04 -1.96 22.84
CA ASP A 225 -0.41 -2.77 23.98
C ASP A 225 -1.13 -4.06 23.53
N VAL A 226 -1.48 -4.21 22.24
CA VAL A 226 -2.18 -5.40 21.73
C VAL A 226 -1.30 -6.65 21.90
N GLU A 227 -1.78 -7.63 22.65
CA GLU A 227 -1.11 -8.89 22.87
C GLU A 227 -1.12 -9.77 21.60
N GLY A 228 -0.11 -10.61 21.43
CA GLY A 228 0.04 -11.49 20.26
C GLY A 228 0.69 -10.83 19.04
N ILE A 229 0.64 -9.50 18.90
CA ILE A 229 1.39 -8.76 17.89
C ILE A 229 2.77 -8.38 18.43
N GLU A 230 3.81 -8.77 17.69
CA GLU A 230 5.20 -8.50 18.07
C GLU A 230 5.78 -7.29 17.32
N ARG A 231 5.25 -6.95 16.14
CA ARG A 231 5.86 -6.01 15.21
C ARG A 231 4.80 -5.15 14.52
N TYR A 232 5.04 -3.85 14.44
CA TYR A 232 4.25 -2.91 13.64
C TYR A 232 5.13 -2.19 12.64
N ARG A 233 4.62 -1.99 11.42
CA ARG A 233 5.18 -1.05 10.43
C ARG A 233 4.19 0.05 10.15
N ILE A 234 4.69 1.27 10.02
CA ILE A 234 3.92 2.40 9.54
C ILE A 234 4.17 2.48 8.02
N SER A 235 3.09 2.47 7.23
CA SER A 235 3.20 2.75 5.80
C SER A 235 3.40 4.26 5.57
N SER A 236 3.06 4.77 4.38
CA SER A 236 3.31 6.16 4.01
C SER A 236 2.81 7.17 5.06
N ILE A 237 3.71 8.01 5.55
CA ILE A 237 3.44 9.10 6.48
C ILE A 237 4.16 10.38 6.03
N GLU A 238 3.41 11.48 5.97
CA GLU A 238 3.98 12.78 5.58
C GLU A 238 4.97 13.29 6.65
N PRO A 239 6.13 13.83 6.26
CA PRO A 239 7.20 14.21 7.19
C PRO A 239 6.76 15.25 8.22
N ASN A 240 5.86 16.15 7.85
CA ASN A 240 5.32 17.19 8.76
C ASN A 240 4.33 16.64 9.79
N LEU A 241 3.86 15.39 9.66
CA LEU A 241 2.98 14.74 10.62
C LEU A 241 3.73 13.83 11.62
N LEU A 242 5.02 13.64 11.43
CA LEU A 242 5.92 12.99 12.39
C LEU A 242 6.42 14.01 13.41
N THR A 243 5.79 14.08 14.59
CA THR A 243 6.25 14.97 15.67
C THR A 243 7.53 14.42 16.32
N GLU A 244 8.31 15.28 16.99
CA GLU A 244 9.50 14.86 17.73
C GLU A 244 9.13 13.89 18.86
N GLU A 245 8.08 14.20 19.64
CA GLU A 245 7.56 13.34 20.70
C GLU A 245 7.22 11.93 20.19
N MET A 246 6.51 11.84 19.05
CA MET A 246 6.16 10.57 18.43
C MET A 246 7.41 9.79 18.03
N VAL A 247 8.40 10.45 17.41
CA VAL A 247 9.66 9.80 16.96
C VAL A 247 10.45 9.25 18.15
N LEU A 248 10.58 10.03 19.22
CA LEU A 248 11.27 9.61 20.44
C LEU A 248 10.57 8.41 21.07
N TRP A 249 9.23 8.45 21.16
CA TRP A 249 8.45 7.32 21.69
C TRP A 249 8.58 6.06 20.82
N LEU A 250 8.51 6.18 19.49
CA LEU A 250 8.69 5.04 18.58
C LEU A 250 10.07 4.37 18.74
N ALA A 251 11.09 5.15 19.08
CA ALA A 251 12.44 4.66 19.27
C ALA A 251 12.65 3.97 20.64
N ASP A 252 11.80 4.19 21.62
CA ASP A 252 11.94 3.73 23.01
C ASP A 252 11.35 2.33 23.25
N GLY A 253 11.92 1.31 22.60
CA GLY A 253 11.61 -0.10 22.88
C GLY A 253 10.19 -0.55 22.53
N THR A 254 9.49 0.17 21.66
CA THR A 254 8.14 -0.19 21.21
C THR A 254 8.15 -1.36 20.23
N LYS A 255 6.97 -1.91 19.91
CA LYS A 255 6.79 -2.92 18.85
C LYS A 255 6.91 -2.32 17.44
N PHE A 256 7.07 -0.99 17.31
CA PHE A 256 7.22 -0.31 16.03
C PHE A 256 8.64 -0.43 15.50
N LEU A 257 8.74 -0.84 14.25
CA LEU A 257 10.02 -1.20 13.62
C LEU A 257 10.77 0.03 13.09
N PRO A 258 12.12 -0.02 13.02
CA PRO A 258 12.97 1.04 12.47
C PRO A 258 12.87 1.07 10.93
N HIS A 259 11.66 1.30 10.43
CA HIS A 259 11.32 1.35 9.01
C HIS A 259 10.30 2.47 8.79
N PHE A 260 10.63 3.42 7.94
CA PHE A 260 9.78 4.55 7.60
C PHE A 260 9.65 4.69 6.09
N HIS A 261 8.41 4.82 5.63
CA HIS A 261 8.11 5.20 4.26
C HIS A 261 7.64 6.66 4.25
N ILE A 262 8.48 7.55 3.75
CA ILE A 262 8.26 9.01 3.82
C ILE A 262 8.32 9.59 2.41
N PRO A 263 7.21 10.12 1.85
CA PRO A 263 7.19 10.65 0.50
C PRO A 263 7.91 12.00 0.42
N LEU A 264 9.05 12.06 -0.28
CA LEU A 264 9.78 13.28 -0.59
C LEU A 264 9.19 14.00 -1.80
N GLN A 265 8.93 13.25 -2.85
CA GLN A 265 8.42 13.65 -4.17
C GLN A 265 9.45 14.36 -5.05
N SER A 266 10.26 15.31 -4.55
CA SER A 266 11.38 15.95 -5.23
C SER A 266 12.41 16.45 -4.23
N GLY A 267 13.68 16.43 -4.59
CA GLY A 267 14.77 17.05 -3.81
C GLY A 267 15.07 18.52 -4.25
N CYS A 268 14.14 19.15 -4.95
CA CYS A 268 14.23 20.53 -5.37
C CYS A 268 13.06 21.35 -4.78
N ASP A 269 13.35 22.38 -4.00
CA ASP A 269 12.33 23.18 -3.29
C ASP A 269 11.37 23.89 -4.23
N GLU A 270 11.85 24.35 -5.40
CA GLU A 270 10.99 24.96 -6.41
C GLU A 270 9.95 23.98 -6.93
N ILE A 271 10.35 22.72 -7.19
CA ILE A 271 9.43 21.68 -7.63
C ILE A 271 8.48 21.26 -6.51
N LEU A 272 8.96 21.13 -5.26
CA LEU A 272 8.11 20.85 -4.10
C LEU A 272 7.02 21.92 -3.93
N LEU A 273 7.36 23.18 -4.07
CA LEU A 273 6.40 24.29 -4.03
C LEU A 273 5.35 24.17 -5.14
N GLN A 274 5.78 23.90 -6.37
CA GLN A 274 4.89 23.73 -7.52
C GLN A 274 4.00 22.49 -7.40
N MET A 275 4.48 21.44 -6.72
CA MET A 275 3.70 20.24 -6.36
C MET A 275 2.67 20.51 -5.25
N GLY A 276 2.76 21.67 -4.54
CA GLY A 276 1.92 22.00 -3.39
C GLY A 276 2.30 21.20 -2.14
N ARG A 277 3.60 20.88 -1.97
CA ARG A 277 4.10 20.21 -0.75
C ARG A 277 4.15 21.20 0.42
N ARG A 278 4.02 20.66 1.64
CA ARG A 278 3.96 21.46 2.88
C ARG A 278 5.27 21.44 3.66
N TYR A 279 6.36 21.11 3.00
CA TYR A 279 7.73 21.07 3.51
C TYR A 279 8.70 21.36 2.37
N ASP A 280 9.90 21.77 2.73
CA ASP A 280 11.07 21.92 1.86
C ASP A 280 12.09 20.82 2.14
N THR A 281 13.20 20.80 1.39
CA THR A 281 14.27 19.83 1.53
C THR A 281 14.98 19.93 2.89
N ALA A 282 15.09 21.14 3.46
CA ALA A 282 15.73 21.34 4.77
C ALA A 282 14.89 20.74 5.91
N ALA A 283 13.57 20.97 5.91
CA ALA A 283 12.66 20.37 6.87
C ALA A 283 12.63 18.84 6.74
N PHE A 284 12.67 18.32 5.50
CA PHE A 284 12.74 16.88 5.25
C PHE A 284 14.04 16.28 5.80
N ALA A 285 15.20 16.88 5.51
CA ALA A 285 16.50 16.45 6.02
C ALA A 285 16.55 16.45 7.55
N SER A 286 16.05 17.52 8.18
CA SER A 286 15.97 17.64 9.63
C SER A 286 15.14 16.52 10.26
N LYS A 287 14.05 16.09 9.59
CA LYS A 287 13.22 14.99 10.05
C LYS A 287 13.94 13.65 9.98
N LEU A 288 14.65 13.37 8.88
CA LEU A 288 15.44 12.14 8.76
C LEU A 288 16.54 12.08 9.82
N GLU A 289 17.20 13.21 10.09
CA GLU A 289 18.26 13.28 11.10
C GLU A 289 17.71 13.08 12.53
N LEU A 290 16.55 13.66 12.84
CA LEU A 290 15.84 13.40 14.10
C LEU A 290 15.59 11.90 14.30
N ILE A 291 15.05 11.23 13.26
CA ILE A 291 14.75 9.80 13.33
C ILE A 291 16.04 8.99 13.50
N ARG A 292 17.08 9.27 12.71
CA ARG A 292 18.39 8.58 12.85
C ARG A 292 18.94 8.68 14.27
N ARG A 293 18.95 9.88 14.85
CA ARG A 293 19.45 10.11 16.22
C ARG A 293 18.61 9.40 17.26
N ALA A 294 17.27 9.45 17.15
CA ALA A 294 16.38 8.80 18.10
C ALA A 294 16.54 7.28 18.12
N PHE A 295 16.70 6.67 16.96
CA PHE A 295 16.84 5.22 16.84
C PHE A 295 18.26 4.69 17.07
N ALA A 296 19.30 5.54 17.14
CA ALA A 296 20.67 5.10 17.32
C ALA A 296 20.84 4.21 18.56
N PRO A 297 21.61 3.11 18.52
CA PRO A 297 22.46 2.67 17.41
C PRO A 297 21.74 1.83 16.32
N ARG A 298 20.43 1.60 16.44
CA ARG A 298 19.65 0.83 15.43
C ARG A 298 19.62 1.60 14.10
N LYS A 299 19.90 0.90 13.01
CA LYS A 299 19.88 1.47 11.66
C LYS A 299 18.47 1.50 11.12
N VAL A 300 18.02 2.66 10.69
CA VAL A 300 16.65 2.89 10.19
C VAL A 300 16.61 2.76 8.68
N PHE A 301 15.66 1.99 8.18
CA PHE A 301 15.33 1.94 6.76
C PHE A 301 14.42 3.11 6.39
N PHE A 302 14.86 3.95 5.47
CA PHE A 302 14.02 4.97 4.84
C PHE A 302 13.70 4.54 3.42
N GLY A 303 12.40 4.26 3.14
CA GLY A 303 11.84 4.21 1.80
C GLY A 303 11.32 5.60 1.42
N ILE A 304 11.72 6.11 0.28
CA ILE A 304 11.40 7.48 -0.16
C ILE A 304 10.78 7.44 -1.55
N ASP A 305 9.59 8.04 -1.71
CA ASP A 305 8.97 8.23 -3.01
C ASP A 305 9.50 9.47 -3.71
N VAL A 306 9.80 9.34 -5.01
CA VAL A 306 10.22 10.46 -5.87
C VAL A 306 9.48 10.41 -7.19
N ILE A 307 8.94 11.55 -7.62
CA ILE A 307 8.31 11.75 -8.92
C ILE A 307 9.30 12.48 -9.83
N VAL A 308 9.61 11.92 -11.00
CA VAL A 308 10.44 12.54 -12.02
C VAL A 308 9.62 13.03 -13.20
N GLY A 309 10.05 14.14 -13.80
CA GLY A 309 9.37 14.71 -14.96
C GLY A 309 8.05 15.40 -14.61
N PHE A 310 7.94 15.96 -13.40
CA PHE A 310 6.84 16.89 -13.07
C PHE A 310 6.85 18.07 -14.06
N PRO A 311 5.69 18.60 -14.50
CA PRO A 311 5.67 19.75 -15.42
C PRO A 311 6.57 20.89 -14.94
N GLY A 312 7.44 21.39 -15.84
CA GLY A 312 8.43 22.42 -15.53
C GLY A 312 9.71 21.94 -14.88
N GLU A 313 9.88 20.66 -14.58
CA GLU A 313 11.12 20.10 -14.05
C GLU A 313 12.23 20.14 -15.13
N THR A 314 13.22 21.00 -14.93
CA THR A 314 14.42 21.11 -15.78
C THR A 314 15.46 20.04 -15.41
N GLU A 315 16.54 19.93 -16.19
CA GLU A 315 17.68 19.07 -15.82
C GLU A 315 18.39 19.55 -14.55
N GLU A 316 18.43 20.85 -14.33
CA GLU A 316 18.99 21.42 -13.10
C GLU A 316 18.19 21.04 -11.86
N HIS A 317 16.84 21.10 -11.93
CA HIS A 317 15.97 20.67 -10.82
C HIS A 317 16.14 19.17 -10.53
N PHE A 318 16.26 18.37 -11.57
CA PHE A 318 16.50 16.93 -11.41
C PHE A 318 17.88 16.63 -10.80
N ARG A 319 18.93 17.38 -11.20
CA ARG A 319 20.27 17.28 -10.61
C ARG A 319 20.25 17.60 -9.11
N GLN A 320 19.54 18.66 -8.70
CA GLN A 320 19.33 18.97 -7.28
C GLN A 320 18.66 17.81 -6.53
N THR A 321 17.70 17.14 -7.15
CA THR A 321 17.05 15.96 -6.56
C THR A 321 18.04 14.82 -6.38
N LEU A 322 18.89 14.53 -7.38
CA LEU A 322 19.94 13.51 -7.28
C LEU A 322 20.92 13.86 -6.15
N ASP A 323 21.44 15.09 -6.14
CA ASP A 323 22.40 15.54 -5.15
C ASP A 323 21.84 15.46 -3.72
N PHE A 324 20.58 15.84 -3.53
CA PHE A 324 19.90 15.75 -2.24
C PHE A 324 19.75 14.30 -1.77
N LEU A 325 19.33 13.41 -2.65
CA LEU A 325 19.15 11.99 -2.32
C LEU A 325 20.49 11.30 -2.01
N GLU A 326 21.52 11.59 -2.81
CA GLU A 326 22.85 10.96 -2.67
C GLU A 326 23.62 11.46 -1.45
N ASN A 327 23.60 12.78 -1.19
CA ASN A 327 24.50 13.39 -0.23
C ASN A 327 23.82 13.78 1.10
N VAL A 328 22.49 13.98 1.12
CA VAL A 328 21.76 14.46 2.30
C VAL A 328 20.78 13.40 2.82
N ALA A 329 19.81 13.00 2.02
CA ALA A 329 18.76 12.08 2.46
C ALA A 329 19.30 10.66 2.66
N ARG A 330 20.15 10.16 1.76
CA ARG A 330 20.75 8.82 1.79
C ARG A 330 19.74 7.73 2.22
N PRO A 331 18.62 7.55 1.49
CA PRO A 331 17.63 6.55 1.85
C PRO A 331 18.16 5.12 1.61
N ALA A 332 17.53 4.15 2.29
CA ALA A 332 17.79 2.74 2.02
C ALA A 332 17.15 2.29 0.70
N PHE A 333 16.09 2.95 0.25
CA PHE A 333 15.43 2.66 -1.02
C PHE A 333 14.69 3.89 -1.58
N ILE A 334 14.68 4.04 -2.91
CA ILE A 334 13.96 5.10 -3.61
C ILE A 334 12.91 4.46 -4.51
N HIS A 335 11.64 4.75 -4.24
CA HIS A 335 10.53 4.41 -5.13
C HIS A 335 10.41 5.50 -6.20
N VAL A 336 10.76 5.18 -7.42
CA VAL A 336 10.79 6.16 -8.52
C VAL A 336 9.53 6.05 -9.36
N PHE A 337 8.83 7.18 -9.51
CA PHE A 337 7.61 7.28 -10.30
C PHE A 337 7.79 8.30 -11.43
N PRO A 338 7.65 7.91 -12.71
CA PRO A 338 7.51 8.92 -13.77
C PRO A 338 6.18 9.66 -13.58
N TYR A 339 6.20 10.98 -13.66
CA TYR A 339 4.97 11.77 -13.60
C TYR A 339 3.95 11.27 -14.63
N SER A 340 2.77 10.94 -14.17
CA SER A 340 1.65 10.51 -15.00
C SER A 340 0.59 11.62 -15.05
N ARG A 341 0.27 12.10 -16.25
CA ARG A 341 -0.73 13.14 -16.47
C ARG A 341 -2.13 12.63 -16.11
N ARG A 342 -2.73 13.18 -15.07
CA ARG A 342 -4.05 12.75 -14.56
C ARG A 342 -5.09 13.83 -14.81
N ALA A 343 -6.10 13.53 -15.62
CA ALA A 343 -7.19 14.45 -15.91
C ALA A 343 -7.84 15.01 -14.62
N GLY A 344 -8.13 16.31 -14.59
CA GLY A 344 -8.70 16.98 -13.44
C GLY A 344 -7.68 17.51 -12.42
N THR A 345 -6.39 17.15 -12.54
CA THR A 345 -5.35 17.70 -11.66
C THR A 345 -4.75 18.99 -12.20
N PRO A 346 -4.34 19.95 -11.34
CA PRO A 346 -3.68 21.19 -11.78
C PRO A 346 -2.45 20.95 -12.66
N ALA A 347 -1.60 19.97 -12.30
CA ALA A 347 -0.40 19.63 -13.06
C ALA A 347 -0.71 19.12 -14.48
N ALA A 348 -1.86 18.49 -14.69
CA ALA A 348 -2.26 18.00 -16.01
C ALA A 348 -2.64 19.13 -16.98
N LEU A 349 -3.00 20.32 -16.47
CA LEU A 349 -3.38 21.49 -17.26
C LEU A 349 -2.16 22.32 -17.71
N ARG A 350 -1.01 22.10 -17.12
CA ARG A 350 0.24 22.81 -17.45
C ARG A 350 0.67 22.50 -18.89
N LYS A 351 1.28 23.47 -19.54
CA LYS A 351 1.76 23.37 -20.93
C LYS A 351 3.21 22.85 -21.02
N ASP A 352 3.97 23.00 -19.96
CA ASP A 352 5.39 22.67 -19.81
C ASP A 352 5.61 21.21 -19.39
N GLN A 353 4.88 20.29 -20.02
CA GLN A 353 5.01 18.85 -19.79
C GLN A 353 6.39 18.33 -20.21
N VAL A 354 7.02 17.54 -19.39
CA VAL A 354 8.30 16.87 -19.69
C VAL A 354 8.05 15.70 -20.64
N GLN A 355 8.92 15.54 -21.63
CA GLN A 355 8.84 14.43 -22.62
C GLN A 355 9.05 13.08 -21.94
N ASP A 356 8.38 12.04 -22.44
CA ASP A 356 8.44 10.68 -21.85
C ASP A 356 9.85 10.06 -21.93
N SER A 357 10.62 10.37 -22.99
CA SER A 357 12.02 9.95 -23.11
C SER A 357 12.90 10.49 -21.97
N ILE A 358 12.70 11.78 -21.60
CA ILE A 358 13.41 12.41 -20.48
C ILE A 358 13.01 11.78 -19.15
N LYS A 359 11.71 11.50 -18.96
CA LYS A 359 11.23 10.80 -17.75
C LYS A 359 11.86 9.42 -17.62
N THR A 360 11.91 8.66 -18.73
CA THR A 360 12.52 7.32 -18.76
C THR A 360 13.99 7.36 -18.39
N GLU A 361 14.75 8.34 -18.93
CA GLU A 361 16.16 8.53 -18.59
C GLU A 361 16.33 8.86 -17.08
N ARG A 362 15.51 9.77 -16.56
CA ARG A 362 15.57 10.17 -15.14
C ARG A 362 15.21 9.02 -14.20
N VAL A 363 14.22 8.19 -14.58
CA VAL A 363 13.88 6.95 -13.85
C VAL A 363 15.10 6.05 -13.76
N ALA A 364 15.76 5.75 -14.89
CA ALA A 364 16.94 4.86 -14.91
C ALA A 364 18.07 5.38 -14.01
N ARG A 365 18.35 6.69 -14.04
CA ARG A 365 19.40 7.31 -13.17
C ARG A 365 19.07 7.20 -11.69
N LEU A 366 17.80 7.39 -11.30
CA LEU A 366 17.38 7.23 -9.89
C LEU A 366 17.32 5.76 -9.45
N GLU A 367 16.94 4.84 -10.33
CA GLU A 367 16.98 3.40 -10.03
C GLU A 367 18.42 2.92 -9.80
N GLU A 368 19.39 3.40 -10.59
CA GLU A 368 20.81 3.13 -10.38
C GLU A 368 21.28 3.67 -9.02
N LEU A 369 20.93 4.93 -8.69
CA LEU A 369 21.22 5.51 -7.38
C LEU A 369 20.58 4.71 -6.25
N SER A 370 19.30 4.34 -6.39
CA SER A 370 18.57 3.53 -5.40
C SER A 370 19.26 2.19 -5.16
N ALA A 371 19.63 1.47 -6.22
CA ALA A 371 20.34 0.19 -6.12
C ALA A 371 21.67 0.31 -5.40
N ARG A 372 22.43 1.40 -5.64
CA ARG A 372 23.69 1.67 -4.95
C ARG A 372 23.48 1.96 -3.46
N LEU A 373 22.58 2.88 -3.13
CA LEU A 373 22.27 3.24 -1.74
C LEU A 373 21.71 2.05 -0.95
N HIS A 374 20.91 1.19 -1.59
CA HIS A 374 20.39 -0.01 -0.98
C HIS A 374 21.51 -0.99 -0.60
N ARG A 375 22.46 -1.22 -1.51
CA ARG A 375 23.66 -2.04 -1.21
C ARG A 375 24.50 -1.45 -0.08
N GLU A 376 24.69 -0.13 -0.07
CA GLU A 376 25.41 0.56 1.01
C GLU A 376 24.70 0.41 2.36
N PHE A 377 23.37 0.52 2.38
CA PHE A 377 22.58 0.30 3.58
C PHE A 377 22.74 -1.13 4.10
N ILE A 378 22.58 -2.15 3.25
CA ILE A 378 22.78 -3.55 3.63
C ILE A 378 24.20 -3.76 4.14
N ALA A 379 25.22 -3.27 3.42
CA ALA A 379 26.62 -3.39 3.82
C ALA A 379 26.88 -2.79 5.21
N SER A 380 26.23 -1.67 5.53
CA SER A 380 26.33 -1.06 6.85
C SER A 380 25.79 -1.96 7.97
N CYS A 381 24.83 -2.85 7.67
CA CYS A 381 24.18 -3.74 8.64
C CYS A 381 24.87 -5.10 8.79
N LEU A 382 25.92 -5.40 8.00
CA LEU A 382 26.63 -6.68 8.13
C LEU A 382 27.25 -6.84 9.52
N GLY A 383 27.11 -8.04 10.08
CA GLY A 383 27.58 -8.37 11.42
C GLY A 383 26.56 -8.12 12.53
N ASP A 384 25.51 -7.32 12.27
CA ASP A 384 24.43 -7.08 13.23
C ASP A 384 23.59 -8.36 13.40
N LYS A 385 23.02 -8.55 14.58
CA LYS A 385 21.96 -9.52 14.84
C LYS A 385 20.61 -8.86 14.59
N ALA A 386 19.75 -9.52 13.82
CA ALA A 386 18.43 -9.01 13.48
C ALA A 386 17.35 -10.10 13.70
N LYS A 387 16.17 -9.68 14.18
CA LYS A 387 14.99 -10.54 14.19
C LYS A 387 14.35 -10.52 12.81
N VAL A 388 14.29 -11.68 12.16
CA VAL A 388 13.74 -11.88 10.82
C VAL A 388 12.40 -12.57 10.92
N LEU A 389 11.33 -11.94 10.41
CA LEU A 389 10.06 -12.62 10.21
C LEU A 389 10.17 -13.49 8.95
N ILE A 390 10.06 -14.80 9.11
CA ILE A 390 10.14 -15.75 8.01
C ILE A 390 8.81 -15.77 7.25
N GLU A 391 8.87 -15.52 5.94
CA GLU A 391 7.65 -15.32 5.12
C GLU A 391 7.41 -16.42 4.10
N SER A 392 8.46 -16.99 3.54
CA SER A 392 8.32 -17.95 2.45
C SER A 392 9.45 -18.96 2.40
N LYS A 393 9.22 -20.05 1.66
CA LYS A 393 10.23 -21.03 1.29
C LYS A 393 10.68 -20.80 -0.13
N LEU A 394 11.99 -20.71 -0.35
CA LEU A 394 12.60 -20.53 -1.66
C LEU A 394 12.70 -21.88 -2.41
N LYS A 395 12.98 -21.82 -3.72
CA LYS A 395 13.08 -23.01 -4.59
C LYS A 395 14.21 -23.97 -4.19
N ASP A 396 15.27 -23.46 -3.58
CA ASP A 396 16.43 -24.23 -3.08
C ASP A 396 16.17 -24.86 -1.70
N GLY A 397 14.97 -24.68 -1.16
CA GLY A 397 14.55 -25.20 0.14
C GLY A 397 14.92 -24.29 1.32
N SER A 398 15.70 -23.23 1.14
CA SER A 398 15.93 -22.22 2.16
C SER A 398 14.65 -21.39 2.45
N LEU A 399 14.67 -20.67 3.56
CA LEU A 399 13.60 -19.79 3.99
C LEU A 399 13.99 -18.34 3.67
N SER A 400 13.00 -17.47 3.42
CA SER A 400 13.20 -16.06 3.22
C SER A 400 12.29 -15.23 4.12
N GLY A 401 12.78 -14.09 4.58
CA GLY A 401 12.03 -13.19 5.43
C GLY A 401 12.65 -11.79 5.48
N TYR A 402 12.08 -10.93 6.32
CA TYR A 402 12.53 -9.55 6.46
C TYR A 402 12.92 -9.22 7.89
N THR A 403 14.04 -8.52 8.02
CA THR A 403 14.52 -7.95 9.28
C THR A 403 13.59 -6.84 9.80
N GLU A 404 13.84 -6.37 11.01
CA GLU A 404 13.14 -5.21 11.59
C GLU A 404 13.31 -3.96 10.71
N ASN A 405 14.50 -3.72 10.17
CA ASN A 405 14.82 -2.62 9.26
C ASN A 405 14.72 -3.01 7.77
N TYR A 406 13.84 -3.93 7.43
CA TYR A 406 13.37 -4.27 6.09
C TYR A 406 14.43 -4.83 5.11
N ILE A 407 15.49 -5.45 5.62
CA ILE A 407 16.46 -6.18 4.78
C ILE A 407 15.89 -7.58 4.50
N LYS A 408 15.84 -7.99 3.24
CA LYS A 408 15.48 -9.36 2.84
C LYS A 408 16.64 -10.29 3.18
N VAL A 409 16.33 -11.37 3.86
CA VAL A 409 17.33 -12.35 4.34
C VAL A 409 16.89 -13.75 3.96
N SER A 410 17.86 -14.60 3.57
CA SER A 410 17.68 -16.05 3.43
C SER A 410 18.30 -16.79 4.60
N CYS A 411 17.68 -17.88 5.07
CA CYS A 411 18.18 -18.70 6.13
C CYS A 411 17.76 -20.18 5.96
N ARG A 412 18.37 -21.08 6.71
CA ARG A 412 18.03 -22.52 6.66
C ARG A 412 17.18 -22.98 7.85
N GLU A 413 17.13 -22.17 8.90
CA GLU A 413 16.42 -22.46 10.13
C GLU A 413 15.31 -21.46 10.38
N GLY A 414 14.19 -21.90 10.96
CA GLY A 414 13.02 -21.09 11.28
C GLY A 414 11.72 -21.76 10.84
N GLN A 415 10.63 -21.05 11.07
CA GLN A 415 9.27 -21.47 10.67
C GLN A 415 8.56 -20.25 10.06
N ILE A 416 7.85 -20.47 8.95
CA ILE A 416 7.03 -19.42 8.31
C ILE A 416 6.03 -18.87 9.34
N GLY A 417 5.93 -17.53 9.41
CA GLY A 417 5.10 -16.81 10.36
C GLY A 417 5.78 -16.51 11.70
N ASN A 418 6.95 -17.08 11.99
CA ASN A 418 7.70 -16.85 13.22
C ASN A 418 8.92 -15.93 12.99
N CYS A 419 9.34 -15.28 14.08
CA CYS A 419 10.58 -14.50 14.09
C CYS A 419 11.76 -15.37 14.53
N THR A 420 12.89 -15.25 13.80
CA THR A 420 14.15 -15.95 14.10
C THR A 420 15.29 -14.93 14.17
N GLU A 421 16.18 -15.02 15.17
CA GLU A 421 17.37 -14.19 15.25
C GLU A 421 18.43 -14.67 14.26
N ILE A 422 18.91 -13.80 13.39
CA ILE A 422 19.90 -14.10 12.35
C ILE A 422 21.01 -13.06 12.42
N LYS A 423 22.27 -13.51 12.37
CA LYS A 423 23.42 -12.62 12.15
C LYS A 423 23.54 -12.35 10.65
N LEU A 424 23.54 -11.07 10.29
CA LEU A 424 23.59 -10.64 8.89
C LEU A 424 25.00 -10.82 8.32
N ASP A 425 25.10 -11.45 7.17
CA ASP A 425 26.32 -11.60 6.39
C ASP A 425 26.05 -11.42 4.89
N ARG A 426 27.12 -11.41 4.08
CA ARG A 426 27.02 -11.17 2.62
C ARG A 426 26.20 -12.25 1.90
N ASN A 427 26.23 -13.50 2.40
CA ASN A 427 25.55 -14.62 1.77
C ASN A 427 24.04 -14.58 2.03
N ASN A 428 23.64 -14.40 3.31
CA ASN A 428 22.24 -14.43 3.70
C ASN A 428 21.47 -13.16 3.31
N THR A 429 22.14 -12.01 3.20
CA THR A 429 21.55 -10.77 2.69
C THR A 429 21.55 -10.69 1.16
N GLY A 430 22.26 -11.61 0.49
CA GLY A 430 22.39 -11.61 -0.96
C GLY A 430 23.14 -10.39 -1.52
N LEU A 431 23.97 -9.72 -0.72
CA LEU A 431 24.66 -8.49 -1.13
C LEU A 431 25.52 -8.66 -2.40
N ASP A 432 25.99 -9.87 -2.65
CA ASP A 432 26.80 -10.23 -3.83
C ASP A 432 25.94 -10.78 -4.98
N LYS A 433 24.64 -10.95 -4.79
CA LYS A 433 23.67 -11.34 -5.83
C LYS A 433 22.86 -10.10 -6.18
N ASP A 434 22.48 -9.94 -7.46
CA ASP A 434 21.50 -8.93 -7.87
C ASP A 434 20.11 -9.27 -7.27
N LEU A 435 19.94 -9.00 -5.99
CA LEU A 435 18.63 -8.98 -5.34
C LEU A 435 18.01 -7.62 -5.61
N THR A 436 17.45 -7.48 -6.78
CA THR A 436 16.61 -6.36 -7.14
C THR A 436 15.34 -6.39 -6.31
N GLU A 437 15.00 -5.22 -5.75
CA GLU A 437 13.77 -4.79 -5.10
C GLU A 437 13.28 -5.59 -3.87
N PRO A 438 13.05 -4.92 -2.73
CA PRO A 438 12.15 -5.45 -1.71
C PRO A 438 10.75 -5.54 -2.34
N GLU A 439 10.21 -6.75 -2.51
CA GLU A 439 8.80 -6.95 -2.89
C GLU A 439 7.91 -6.23 -1.87
N GLU A 440 7.29 -5.13 -2.27
CA GLU A 440 6.26 -4.43 -1.50
C GLU A 440 4.89 -5.15 -1.56
#